data_d66a5299fa77df3b5f142a0d8ac4f7db
#
_entry.id   d66a5299fa77df3b5f142a0d8ac4f7db
#
_cell.length_a   1.000
_cell.length_b   1.000
_cell.length_c   1.000
_cell.angle_alpha   90.00
_cell.angle_beta   90.00
_cell.angle_gamma   90.00
#
_symmetry.space_group_name_H-M   'P 1'
#
loop_
_entity.id
_entity.type
_entity.pdbx_description
1 polymer ?
#
loop_
_entity_poly.entity_id
_entity_poly.type
_entity_poly.pdbx_seq_one_letter_code
_entity_poly.pdbx_strand_id
1 'polypeptide(L)'
;MLYFNEFSDVAYKFGDEVDPTIFQDISIFAEVVDQVKNDITFLNSFTIQEGFRPDQVSQILYDTPLHYWTFYLINDNIREQGWPLIRNEFEEYIKKVFPNTTLTTRDSALVSKFKVGQTVTGNSSGVTGKIIKRNIDLGQLIIEGIVNFRQAGETISSTNSSGDVESLSLIHI
;
A
#
# COMPACT_ATOMS: atom_id res chain seq x y z
N MET A 1 -4.48 32.48 8.46
CA MET A 1 -3.61 31.66 9.34
C MET A 1 -2.45 31.21 8.49
N LEU A 2 -1.25 31.71 8.74
CA LEU A 2 -0.09 31.43 7.91
C LEU A 2 0.64 30.20 8.51
N TYR A 3 0.75 29.15 7.73
CA TYR A 3 1.66 28.05 8.03
C TYR A 3 3.10 28.58 7.86
N PHE A 4 4.02 28.07 8.64
CA PHE A 4 5.45 28.42 8.55
C PHE A 4 5.82 29.86 9.02
N ASN A 5 5.03 30.48 9.89
CA ASN A 5 5.32 31.82 10.42
C ASN A 5 6.67 31.96 11.11
N GLU A 6 7.26 30.84 11.52
CA GLU A 6 8.54 30.78 12.25
C GLU A 6 9.75 30.68 11.31
N PHE A 7 9.50 30.53 9.99
CA PHE A 7 10.58 30.52 9.01
C PHE A 7 11.01 31.93 8.66
N SER A 8 12.30 32.09 8.40
CA SER A 8 12.87 33.39 7.98
C SER A 8 12.29 33.82 6.63
N ASP A 9 12.24 35.12 6.43
CA ASP A 9 11.77 35.72 5.19
C ASP A 9 12.90 35.78 4.16
N VAL A 10 12.56 35.48 2.90
CA VAL A 10 13.41 35.67 1.72
C VAL A 10 12.78 36.67 0.78
N ALA A 11 13.55 37.67 0.38
CA ALA A 11 13.15 38.64 -0.62
C ALA A 11 13.53 38.15 -2.03
N TYR A 12 12.55 37.97 -2.90
CA TYR A 12 12.75 37.52 -4.27
C TYR A 12 12.17 38.52 -5.28
N LYS A 13 12.92 38.82 -6.35
CA LYS A 13 12.47 39.67 -7.46
C LYS A 13 12.06 38.80 -8.64
N PHE A 14 10.85 39.03 -9.15
CA PHE A 14 10.36 38.39 -10.35
C PHE A 14 10.69 39.29 -11.55
N GLY A 15 11.58 38.83 -12.42
CA GLY A 15 11.95 39.57 -13.63
C GLY A 15 12.45 40.98 -13.35
N ASP A 16 11.84 41.97 -13.99
CA ASP A 16 12.23 43.39 -13.91
C ASP A 16 11.45 44.20 -12.84
N GLU A 17 10.82 43.54 -11.88
CA GLU A 17 10.10 44.22 -10.80
C GLU A 17 11.05 45.09 -9.95
N VAL A 18 10.56 46.30 -9.59
CA VAL A 18 11.36 47.27 -8.83
C VAL A 18 11.49 46.84 -7.37
N ASP A 19 10.38 46.36 -6.80
CA ASP A 19 10.32 45.94 -5.38
C ASP A 19 10.35 44.42 -5.26
N PRO A 20 11.12 43.87 -4.29
CA PRO A 20 11.12 42.44 -4.04
C PRO A 20 9.83 41.99 -3.36
N THR A 21 9.31 40.83 -3.75
CA THR A 21 8.24 40.15 -3.01
C THR A 21 8.85 39.30 -1.90
N ILE A 22 8.28 39.41 -0.71
CA ILE A 22 8.75 38.68 0.48
C ILE A 22 8.02 37.34 0.58
N PHE A 23 8.79 36.26 0.67
CA PHE A 23 8.31 34.89 0.89
C PHE A 23 8.93 34.31 2.13
N GLN A 24 8.27 33.33 2.71
CA GLN A 24 8.88 32.50 3.75
C GLN A 24 9.88 31.54 3.13
N ASP A 25 11.08 31.42 3.73
CA ASP A 25 12.14 30.54 3.24
C ASP A 25 11.86 29.10 3.61
N ILE A 26 11.19 28.40 2.70
CA ILE A 26 10.88 26.97 2.87
C ILE A 26 12.14 26.10 2.61
N SER A 27 13.21 26.63 2.03
CA SER A 27 14.42 25.86 1.71
C SER A 27 15.25 25.47 2.94
N ILE A 28 15.19 26.26 4.00
CA ILE A 28 15.82 25.96 5.32
C ILE A 28 15.36 24.61 5.87
N PHE A 29 14.18 24.25 5.52
CA PHE A 29 13.50 23.02 5.84
C PHE A 29 14.27 21.74 5.46
N ALA A 30 14.87 21.66 4.28
CA ALA A 30 15.59 20.47 3.81
C ALA A 30 16.84 20.18 4.67
N GLU A 31 17.56 21.22 5.07
CA GLU A 31 18.79 21.08 5.88
C GLU A 31 18.49 20.60 7.30
N VAL A 32 17.43 21.14 7.92
CA VAL A 32 17.02 20.76 9.28
C VAL A 32 16.51 19.32 9.33
N VAL A 33 15.78 18.87 8.30
CA VAL A 33 15.23 17.50 8.23
C VAL A 33 16.33 16.46 8.25
N ASP A 34 17.39 16.64 7.48
CA ASP A 34 18.50 15.68 7.42
C ASP A 34 19.24 15.58 8.76
N GLN A 35 19.42 16.72 9.44
CA GLN A 35 20.02 16.74 10.77
C GLN A 35 19.15 16.01 11.82
N VAL A 36 17.84 16.27 11.82
CA VAL A 36 16.90 15.61 12.74
C VAL A 36 16.76 14.12 12.49
N LYS A 37 16.70 13.70 11.20
CA LYS A 37 16.64 12.27 10.84
C LYS A 37 17.88 11.49 11.26
N ASN A 38 19.03 12.12 11.26
CA ASN A 38 20.30 11.50 11.65
C ASN A 38 20.50 11.42 13.17
N ASP A 39 19.74 12.18 13.94
CA ASP A 39 19.83 12.17 15.41
C ASP A 39 18.61 11.47 16.02
N ILE A 40 18.80 10.19 16.34
CA ILE A 40 17.75 9.32 16.92
C ILE A 40 17.22 9.84 18.28
N THR A 41 17.95 10.73 18.95
CA THR A 41 17.54 11.26 20.26
C THR A 41 16.34 12.19 20.16
N PHE A 42 16.10 12.79 19.00
CA PHE A 42 14.94 13.65 18.75
C PHE A 42 13.69 12.89 18.28
N LEU A 43 13.83 11.59 17.95
CA LEU A 43 12.75 10.81 17.39
C LEU A 43 11.99 10.03 18.47
N ASN A 44 10.70 10.30 18.60
CA ASN A 44 9.79 9.53 19.42
C ASN A 44 8.77 8.79 18.53
N SER A 45 8.46 7.53 18.89
CA SER A 45 7.45 6.75 18.17
C SER A 45 6.06 7.06 18.72
N PHE A 46 5.11 7.30 17.82
CA PHE A 46 3.70 7.45 18.14
C PHE A 46 2.85 6.51 17.30
N THR A 47 1.92 5.80 17.96
CA THR A 47 1.00 4.90 17.25
C THR A 47 -0.25 5.66 16.83
N ILE A 48 -0.43 5.84 15.52
CA ILE A 48 -1.62 6.48 14.96
C ILE A 48 -2.81 5.54 15.16
N GLN A 49 -3.86 6.02 15.84
CA GLN A 49 -5.10 5.27 15.99
C GLN A 49 -5.92 5.36 14.70
N GLU A 50 -6.69 4.30 14.42
CA GLU A 50 -7.55 4.26 13.24
C GLU A 50 -8.51 5.44 13.20
N GLY A 51 -8.55 6.13 12.07
CA GLY A 51 -9.42 7.27 11.84
C GLY A 51 -8.85 8.62 12.30
N PHE A 52 -7.70 8.65 12.97
CA PHE A 52 -7.07 9.92 13.33
C PHE A 52 -6.48 10.61 12.09
N ARG A 53 -6.84 11.87 11.92
CA ARG A 53 -6.31 12.75 10.88
C ARG A 53 -4.97 13.38 11.31
N PRO A 54 -4.13 13.81 10.35
CA PRO A 54 -2.83 14.43 10.69
C PRO A 54 -2.94 15.63 11.64
N ASP A 55 -3.95 16.48 11.44
CA ASP A 55 -4.21 17.64 12.29
C ASP A 55 -4.58 17.26 13.73
N GLN A 56 -5.34 16.18 13.91
CA GLN A 56 -5.69 15.66 15.24
C GLN A 56 -4.48 15.08 15.96
N VAL A 57 -3.63 14.32 15.24
CA VAL A 57 -2.38 13.80 15.81
C VAL A 57 -1.44 14.96 16.18
N SER A 58 -1.37 16.00 15.35
CA SER A 58 -0.61 17.21 15.64
C SER A 58 -1.11 17.91 16.91
N GLN A 59 -2.43 18.01 17.09
CA GLN A 59 -3.04 18.56 18.29
C GLN A 59 -2.66 17.76 19.55
N ILE A 60 -2.58 16.43 19.44
CA ILE A 60 -2.21 15.55 20.58
C ILE A 60 -0.73 15.70 20.93
N LEU A 61 0.15 15.78 19.93
CA LEU A 61 1.60 15.77 20.15
C LEU A 61 2.20 17.15 20.42
N TYR A 62 1.62 18.19 19.80
CA TYR A 62 2.20 19.55 19.80
C TYR A 62 1.25 20.61 20.38
N ASP A 63 0.09 20.22 20.92
CA ASP A 63 -0.96 21.12 21.39
C ASP A 63 -1.47 22.13 20.33
N THR A 64 -1.17 21.86 19.06
CA THR A 64 -1.60 22.68 17.92
C THR A 64 -1.79 21.83 16.67
N PRO A 65 -2.84 22.07 15.86
CA PRO A 65 -3.06 21.32 14.60
C PRO A 65 -2.12 21.79 13.48
N LEU A 66 -1.35 22.86 13.65
CA LEU A 66 -0.60 23.52 12.57
C LEU A 66 0.68 22.79 12.17
N HIS A 67 1.21 21.90 13.00
CA HIS A 67 2.47 21.21 12.75
C HIS A 67 2.30 19.82 12.13
N TYR A 68 1.10 19.47 11.63
CA TYR A 68 0.85 18.15 11.00
C TYR A 68 1.79 17.83 9.83
N TRP A 69 2.29 18.84 9.14
CA TRP A 69 3.20 18.72 8.01
C TRP A 69 4.57 18.11 8.41
N THR A 70 4.99 18.24 9.68
CA THR A 70 6.24 17.64 10.17
C THR A 70 6.25 16.12 10.07
N PHE A 71 5.09 15.47 10.14
CA PHE A 71 4.98 14.01 9.99
C PHE A 71 5.40 13.53 8.62
N TYR A 72 5.04 14.28 7.57
CA TYR A 72 5.39 13.97 6.18
C TYR A 72 6.86 14.21 5.89
N LEU A 73 7.51 15.03 6.69
CA LEU A 73 8.92 15.31 6.56
C LEU A 73 9.81 14.24 7.12
N ILE A 74 9.49 13.85 8.32
CA ILE A 74 10.32 12.93 9.11
C ILE A 74 10.08 11.49 8.64
N ASN A 75 8.85 11.17 8.20
CA ASN A 75 8.48 9.82 7.81
C ASN A 75 8.37 9.66 6.29
N ASP A 76 9.39 9.09 5.67
CA ASP A 76 9.42 8.86 4.22
C ASP A 76 8.25 7.99 3.75
N ASN A 77 7.87 6.97 4.52
CA ASN A 77 6.72 6.12 4.20
C ASN A 77 5.41 6.92 4.10
N ILE A 78 5.17 7.84 5.05
CA ILE A 78 3.97 8.69 5.04
C ILE A 78 4.03 9.69 3.89
N ARG A 79 5.22 10.20 3.57
CA ARG A 79 5.43 11.12 2.45
C ARG A 79 5.13 10.47 1.10
N GLU A 80 5.56 9.23 0.89
CA GLU A 80 5.43 8.52 -0.38
C GLU A 80 4.07 7.84 -0.55
N GLN A 81 3.53 7.26 0.51
CA GLN A 81 2.30 6.46 0.47
C GLN A 81 1.06 7.21 0.96
N GLY A 82 1.26 8.38 1.60
CA GLY A 82 0.20 9.15 2.23
C GLY A 82 -0.11 8.74 3.67
N TRP A 83 -1.10 9.40 4.24
CA TRP A 83 -1.58 9.11 5.60
C TRP A 83 -2.28 7.76 5.65
N PRO A 84 -2.16 7.00 6.75
CA PRO A 84 -2.85 5.71 6.88
C PRO A 84 -4.35 5.82 6.63
N LEU A 85 -4.84 4.95 5.75
CA LEU A 85 -6.26 4.88 5.42
C LEU A 85 -7.04 4.21 6.55
N ILE A 86 -8.29 4.57 6.73
CA ILE A 86 -9.22 3.80 7.55
C ILE A 86 -9.49 2.45 6.89
N ARG A 87 -9.89 1.45 7.70
CA ARG A 87 -10.06 0.07 7.26
C ARG A 87 -10.90 -0.07 5.98
N ASN A 88 -12.04 0.61 5.92
CA ASN A 88 -12.93 0.51 4.76
C ASN A 88 -12.28 1.05 3.47
N GLU A 89 -11.62 2.21 3.56
CA GLU A 89 -10.91 2.82 2.43
C GLU A 89 -9.71 1.96 1.99
N PHE A 90 -9.02 1.36 2.96
CA PHE A 90 -7.91 0.44 2.70
C PHE A 90 -8.39 -0.84 1.99
N GLU A 91 -9.52 -1.42 2.41
CA GLU A 91 -10.12 -2.57 1.74
C GLU A 91 -10.53 -2.25 0.29
N GLU A 92 -11.12 -1.07 0.05
CA GLU A 92 -11.46 -0.61 -1.30
C GLU A 92 -10.20 -0.38 -2.15
N TYR A 93 -9.18 0.23 -1.58
CA TYR A 93 -7.90 0.42 -2.24
C TYR A 93 -7.26 -0.92 -2.66
N ILE A 94 -7.24 -1.91 -1.74
CA ILE A 94 -6.72 -3.26 -2.04
C ILE A 94 -7.51 -3.90 -3.18
N LYS A 95 -8.84 -3.86 -3.14
CA LYS A 95 -9.68 -4.43 -4.21
C LYS A 95 -9.42 -3.78 -5.57
N LYS A 96 -9.12 -2.48 -5.58
CA LYS A 96 -8.80 -1.73 -6.80
C LYS A 96 -7.42 -2.07 -7.35
N VAL A 97 -6.41 -2.18 -6.48
CA VAL A 97 -5.02 -2.44 -6.89
C VAL A 97 -4.78 -3.92 -7.18
N PHE A 98 -5.42 -4.81 -6.41
CA PHE A 98 -5.32 -6.26 -6.53
C PHE A 98 -6.68 -6.90 -6.82
N PRO A 99 -7.23 -6.71 -8.03
CA PRO A 99 -8.58 -7.15 -8.36
C PRO A 99 -8.73 -8.66 -8.51
N ASN A 100 -7.63 -9.41 -8.46
CA ASN A 100 -7.60 -10.84 -8.74
C ASN A 100 -7.08 -11.64 -7.54
N THR A 101 -7.61 -12.86 -7.38
CA THR A 101 -7.17 -13.79 -6.34
C THR A 101 -5.95 -14.57 -6.81
N THR A 102 -4.92 -14.65 -5.96
CA THR A 102 -3.73 -15.48 -6.23
C THR A 102 -3.77 -16.72 -5.34
N LEU A 103 -3.72 -17.88 -5.97
CA LEU A 103 -3.61 -19.19 -5.32
C LEU A 103 -2.18 -19.69 -5.43
N THR A 104 -1.61 -20.20 -4.35
CA THR A 104 -0.24 -20.67 -4.32
C THR A 104 -0.17 -22.17 -4.03
N THR A 105 0.73 -22.85 -4.71
CA THR A 105 1.00 -24.29 -4.55
C THR A 105 2.48 -24.58 -4.61
N ARG A 106 2.89 -25.70 -3.99
CA ARG A 106 4.25 -26.25 -4.15
C ARG A 106 4.27 -27.49 -5.05
N ASP A 107 3.12 -27.83 -5.64
CA ASP A 107 3.02 -29.02 -6.48
C ASP A 107 3.71 -28.78 -7.83
N SER A 108 4.68 -29.60 -8.15
CA SER A 108 5.40 -29.57 -9.43
C SER A 108 4.48 -29.89 -10.63
N ALA A 109 3.33 -30.52 -10.39
CA ALA A 109 2.33 -30.81 -11.42
C ALA A 109 1.73 -29.53 -12.06
N LEU A 110 1.88 -28.34 -11.43
CA LEU A 110 1.46 -27.07 -12.00
C LEU A 110 2.08 -26.81 -13.39
N VAL A 111 3.26 -27.32 -13.68
CA VAL A 111 3.93 -27.17 -14.98
C VAL A 111 3.05 -27.68 -16.13
N SER A 112 2.44 -28.85 -15.95
CA SER A 112 1.64 -29.53 -16.98
C SER A 112 0.14 -29.32 -16.87
N LYS A 113 -0.37 -29.01 -15.68
CA LYS A 113 -1.79 -28.89 -15.35
C LYS A 113 -2.24 -27.44 -15.20
N PHE A 114 -3.53 -27.22 -15.10
CA PHE A 114 -4.14 -25.93 -14.81
C PHE A 114 -3.76 -24.82 -15.80
N LYS A 115 -4.11 -25.00 -17.05
CA LYS A 115 -3.82 -24.04 -18.12
C LYS A 115 -4.66 -22.77 -17.99
N VAL A 116 -4.17 -21.67 -18.53
CA VAL A 116 -4.91 -20.40 -18.61
C VAL A 116 -6.21 -20.61 -19.37
N GLY A 117 -7.30 -20.05 -18.85
CA GLY A 117 -8.66 -20.20 -19.38
C GLY A 117 -9.47 -21.31 -18.75
N GLN A 118 -8.87 -22.26 -18.03
CA GLN A 118 -9.60 -23.28 -17.28
C GLN A 118 -10.33 -22.69 -16.07
N THR A 119 -11.47 -23.32 -15.75
CA THR A 119 -12.19 -23.02 -14.51
C THR A 119 -11.72 -23.96 -13.42
N VAL A 120 -11.39 -23.42 -12.27
CA VAL A 120 -11.03 -24.17 -11.07
C VAL A 120 -12.16 -24.13 -10.06
N THR A 121 -12.33 -25.22 -9.34
CA THR A 121 -13.32 -25.35 -8.27
C THR A 121 -12.63 -25.79 -6.99
N GLY A 122 -12.89 -25.08 -5.90
CA GLY A 122 -12.42 -25.46 -4.57
C GLY A 122 -13.25 -26.62 -4.03
N ASN A 123 -12.59 -27.74 -3.68
CA ASN A 123 -13.29 -28.93 -3.24
C ASN A 123 -13.97 -28.77 -1.87
N SER A 124 -13.43 -27.92 -1.01
CA SER A 124 -13.98 -27.64 0.32
C SER A 124 -14.88 -26.41 0.36
N SER A 125 -14.54 -25.38 -0.41
CA SER A 125 -15.30 -24.12 -0.45
C SER A 125 -16.46 -24.17 -1.44
N GLY A 126 -16.40 -25.02 -2.46
CA GLY A 126 -17.34 -25.04 -3.59
C GLY A 126 -17.22 -23.81 -4.52
N VAL A 127 -16.26 -22.97 -4.27
CA VAL A 127 -16.04 -21.72 -4.99
C VAL A 127 -15.39 -22.01 -6.34
N THR A 128 -15.82 -21.30 -7.39
CA THR A 128 -15.30 -21.44 -8.75
C THR A 128 -14.64 -20.15 -9.21
N GLY A 129 -13.60 -20.27 -10.05
CA GLY A 129 -12.94 -19.13 -10.66
C GLY A 129 -12.19 -19.52 -11.94
N LYS A 130 -11.95 -18.56 -12.82
CA LYS A 130 -11.24 -18.76 -14.07
C LYS A 130 -9.77 -18.37 -13.95
N ILE A 131 -8.88 -19.21 -14.43
CA ILE A 131 -7.43 -18.93 -14.47
C ILE A 131 -7.14 -17.91 -15.58
N ILE A 132 -6.59 -16.75 -15.20
CA ILE A 132 -6.20 -15.70 -16.16
C ILE A 132 -4.67 -15.65 -16.38
N LYS A 133 -3.89 -16.08 -15.38
CA LYS A 133 -2.42 -16.10 -15.47
C LYS A 133 -1.83 -17.19 -14.60
N ARG A 134 -0.67 -17.69 -14.98
CA ARG A 134 0.13 -18.67 -14.24
C ARG A 134 1.55 -18.15 -14.08
N ASN A 135 2.07 -18.20 -12.87
CA ASN A 135 3.49 -17.97 -12.55
C ASN A 135 4.09 -19.29 -12.07
N ILE A 136 4.61 -20.07 -13.01
CA ILE A 136 5.10 -21.44 -12.72
C ILE A 136 6.25 -21.42 -11.74
N ASP A 137 7.21 -20.51 -11.90
CA ASP A 137 8.39 -20.38 -11.05
C ASP A 137 8.05 -20.04 -9.60
N LEU A 138 6.95 -19.33 -9.37
CA LEU A 138 6.43 -18.98 -8.05
C LEU A 138 5.35 -19.95 -7.54
N GLY A 139 4.97 -20.95 -8.34
CA GLY A 139 3.89 -21.85 -7.99
C GLY A 139 2.54 -21.16 -7.83
N GLN A 140 2.24 -20.13 -8.66
CA GLN A 140 1.05 -19.30 -8.50
C GLN A 140 0.08 -19.42 -9.68
N LEU A 141 -1.22 -19.48 -9.33
CA LEU A 141 -2.35 -19.32 -10.24
C LEU A 141 -3.08 -18.02 -9.91
N ILE A 142 -3.30 -17.17 -10.89
CA ILE A 142 -4.07 -15.95 -10.75
C ILE A 142 -5.47 -16.19 -11.31
N ILE A 143 -6.46 -16.04 -10.45
CA ILE A 143 -7.87 -16.28 -10.71
C ILE A 143 -8.57 -14.93 -10.91
N GLU A 144 -9.43 -14.86 -11.90
CA GLU A 144 -10.22 -13.67 -12.23
C GLU A 144 -11.14 -13.28 -11.07
N GLY A 145 -11.03 -12.01 -10.65
CA GLY A 145 -11.87 -11.45 -9.59
C GLY A 145 -11.44 -11.85 -8.17
N ILE A 146 -12.19 -11.32 -7.21
CA ILE A 146 -11.99 -11.61 -5.77
C ILE A 146 -12.84 -12.83 -5.43
N VAL A 147 -12.19 -13.96 -5.26
CA VAL A 147 -12.83 -15.26 -5.01
C VAL A 147 -12.31 -15.84 -3.70
N ASN A 148 -13.19 -16.23 -2.79
CA ASN A 148 -12.84 -16.69 -1.45
C ASN A 148 -12.62 -18.21 -1.39
N PHE A 149 -11.52 -18.69 -1.95
CA PHE A 149 -11.03 -20.04 -1.70
C PHE A 149 -10.55 -20.18 -0.25
N ARG A 150 -10.66 -21.39 0.32
CA ARG A 150 -10.07 -21.67 1.64
C ARG A 150 -8.56 -21.61 1.56
N GLN A 151 -7.97 -20.72 2.33
CA GLN A 151 -6.53 -20.46 2.28
C GLN A 151 -5.65 -21.59 2.85
N ALA A 152 -6.17 -22.45 3.72
CA ALA A 152 -5.39 -23.49 4.37
C ALA A 152 -5.77 -24.89 3.86
N GLY A 153 -4.89 -25.48 3.04
CA GLY A 153 -4.97 -26.89 2.68
C GLY A 153 -6.16 -27.29 1.78
N GLU A 154 -6.75 -26.34 1.09
CA GLU A 154 -7.80 -26.66 0.13
C GLU A 154 -7.20 -27.33 -1.12
N THR A 155 -7.87 -28.36 -1.60
CA THR A 155 -7.59 -28.94 -2.91
C THR A 155 -8.51 -28.28 -3.95
N ILE A 156 -7.92 -27.78 -5.01
CA ILE A 156 -8.66 -27.29 -6.17
C ILE A 156 -8.68 -28.33 -7.26
N SER A 157 -9.77 -28.40 -7.99
CA SER A 157 -9.95 -29.29 -9.15
C SER A 157 -10.32 -28.48 -10.39
N SER A 158 -9.92 -28.98 -11.55
CA SER A 158 -10.27 -28.46 -12.87
C SER A 158 -10.42 -29.58 -13.85
N THR A 159 -11.22 -29.39 -14.88
CA THR A 159 -11.32 -30.34 -16.00
C THR A 159 -10.49 -29.79 -17.16
N ASN A 160 -9.57 -30.61 -17.67
CA ASN A 160 -8.78 -30.25 -18.83
C ASN A 160 -9.58 -30.37 -20.15
N SER A 161 -8.94 -29.95 -21.24
CA SER A 161 -9.57 -30.03 -22.59
C SER A 161 -9.85 -31.45 -23.05
N SER A 162 -9.23 -32.46 -22.44
CA SER A 162 -9.45 -33.90 -22.75
C SER A 162 -10.56 -34.52 -21.89
N GLY A 163 -11.13 -33.78 -20.95
CA GLY A 163 -12.17 -34.26 -20.04
C GLY A 163 -11.65 -34.88 -18.74
N ASP A 164 -10.32 -34.90 -18.53
CA ASP A 164 -9.74 -35.48 -17.31
C ASP A 164 -9.80 -34.46 -16.18
N VAL A 165 -10.04 -34.95 -14.97
CA VAL A 165 -10.02 -34.12 -13.77
C VAL A 165 -8.61 -33.97 -13.26
N GLU A 166 -8.14 -32.75 -13.18
CA GLU A 166 -6.87 -32.36 -12.59
C GLU A 166 -7.10 -31.85 -11.15
N SER A 167 -6.24 -32.19 -10.21
CA SER A 167 -6.32 -31.70 -8.84
C SER A 167 -4.97 -31.16 -8.36
N LEU A 168 -5.01 -30.21 -7.41
CA LEU A 168 -3.85 -29.54 -6.88
C LEU A 168 -4.14 -29.02 -5.48
N SER A 169 -3.20 -29.24 -4.55
CA SER A 169 -3.32 -28.76 -3.19
C SER A 169 -2.77 -27.33 -3.07
N LEU A 170 -3.54 -26.47 -2.43
CA LEU A 170 -3.12 -25.11 -2.11
C LEU A 170 -2.31 -25.09 -0.80
N ILE A 171 -1.34 -24.20 -0.75
CA ILE A 171 -0.60 -23.91 0.47
C ILE A 171 -0.97 -22.53 1.00
N HIS A 172 -0.97 -22.42 2.32
CA HIS A 172 -1.03 -21.14 2.99
C HIS A 172 0.39 -20.54 3.07
N ILE A 173 0.52 -19.30 2.68
CA ILE A 173 1.72 -18.48 2.90
C ILE A 173 1.46 -17.54 4.06
#